data_af606aeebbaed0588b8eeb31100be64b
#
_entry.id   af606aeebbaed0588b8eeb31100be64b
#
_cell.length_a   1.000
_cell.length_b   1.000
_cell.length_c   1.000
_cell.angle_alpha   90.00
_cell.angle_beta   90.00
_cell.angle_gamma   90.00
#
_symmetry.space_group_name_H-M   'P 1'
#
loop_
_entity.id
_entity.type
_entity.pdbx_description
1 polymer ?
#
loop_
_entity_poly.entity_id
_entity_poly.type
_entity_poly.pdbx_seq_one_letter_code
_entity_poly.pdbx_strand_id
1 'polypeptide(L)'
;MKFLHAMIRVKDVEKSLEFYQNLLNMTIAKKKRLDDCELIYLEDEEHTAQIELTVNDEIPAEGYKNGNAFGHFAFSVDSMDKFTEKLHSLGYEYLYEPYTVFEGTTKIAFVKDPDGNEIELIEKH
;
A
#
# COMPACT_ATOMS: atom_id res chain seq x y z
N MET A 1 -0.23 25.01 5.73
CA MET A 1 0.63 23.85 5.40
C MET A 1 -0.28 22.68 5.05
N LYS A 2 0.08 21.89 4.02
CA LYS A 2 -0.74 20.78 3.54
C LYS A 2 0.13 19.53 3.42
N PHE A 3 -0.33 18.40 3.93
CA PHE A 3 0.35 17.13 3.73
C PHE A 3 0.15 16.68 2.28
N LEU A 4 1.25 16.37 1.55
CA LEU A 4 1.17 16.02 0.13
C LEU A 4 1.24 14.52 -0.12
N HIS A 5 2.27 13.87 0.39
CA HIS A 5 2.45 12.43 0.15
C HIS A 5 3.43 11.83 1.17
N ALA A 6 3.41 10.51 1.26
CA ALA A 6 4.46 9.73 1.91
C ALA A 6 5.24 8.99 0.81
N MET A 7 6.53 8.80 0.98
CA MET A 7 7.38 8.14 -0.01
C MET A 7 7.91 6.82 0.51
N ILE A 8 7.88 5.80 -0.34
CA ILE A 8 8.54 4.53 -0.09
C ILE A 8 9.42 4.17 -1.29
N ARG A 9 10.50 3.44 -1.03
CA ARG A 9 11.35 2.87 -2.06
C ARG A 9 10.87 1.47 -2.39
N VAL A 10 10.86 1.11 -3.67
CA VAL A 10 10.38 -0.21 -4.11
C VAL A 10 11.48 -0.95 -4.85
N LYS A 11 11.58 -2.26 -4.60
CA LYS A 11 12.57 -3.12 -5.23
C LYS A 11 12.11 -3.60 -6.61
N ASP A 12 10.84 -3.93 -6.74
CA ASP A 12 10.24 -4.44 -7.98
C ASP A 12 9.00 -3.59 -8.30
N VAL A 13 9.19 -2.62 -9.19
CA VAL A 13 8.12 -1.66 -9.49
C VAL A 13 6.89 -2.32 -10.11
N GLU A 14 7.06 -3.35 -10.93
CA GLU A 14 5.93 -4.02 -11.56
C GLU A 14 5.05 -4.71 -10.52
N LYS A 15 5.66 -5.41 -9.56
CA LYS A 15 4.94 -6.05 -8.47
C LYS A 15 4.26 -5.03 -7.56
N SER A 16 4.95 -3.93 -7.28
CA SER A 16 4.38 -2.86 -6.45
C SER A 16 3.19 -2.19 -7.12
N LEU A 17 3.29 -1.88 -8.41
CA LEU A 17 2.17 -1.31 -9.15
C LEU A 17 0.99 -2.28 -9.22
N GLU A 18 1.26 -3.55 -9.47
CA GLU A 18 0.21 -4.58 -9.46
C GLU A 18 -0.53 -4.61 -8.13
N PHE A 19 0.22 -4.61 -7.02
CA PHE A 19 -0.36 -4.61 -5.68
C PHE A 19 -1.20 -3.35 -5.42
N TYR A 20 -0.61 -2.18 -5.57
CA TYR A 20 -1.29 -0.92 -5.23
C TYR A 20 -2.43 -0.59 -6.18
N GLN A 21 -2.30 -0.89 -7.48
CA GLN A 21 -3.37 -0.62 -8.45
C GLN A 21 -4.46 -1.67 -8.42
N ASN A 22 -4.10 -2.95 -8.44
CA ASN A 22 -5.10 -4.02 -8.58
C ASN A 22 -5.79 -4.37 -7.26
N LEU A 23 -5.04 -4.39 -6.16
CA LEU A 23 -5.63 -4.73 -4.86
C LEU A 23 -6.20 -3.50 -4.16
N LEU A 24 -5.45 -2.39 -4.12
CA LEU A 24 -5.83 -1.20 -3.34
C LEU A 24 -6.49 -0.11 -4.18
N ASN A 25 -6.72 -0.35 -5.47
CA ASN A 25 -7.42 0.56 -6.38
C ASN A 25 -6.78 1.95 -6.49
N MET A 26 -5.48 2.05 -6.29
CA MET A 26 -4.79 3.31 -6.52
C MET A 26 -4.54 3.52 -8.01
N THR A 27 -4.42 4.77 -8.43
CA THR A 27 -4.13 5.13 -9.82
C THR A 27 -2.88 6.00 -9.88
N ILE A 28 -2.17 5.94 -11.01
CA ILE A 28 -0.99 6.77 -11.22
C ILE A 28 -1.45 8.20 -11.52
N ALA A 29 -1.10 9.14 -10.63
CA ALA A 29 -1.39 10.56 -10.84
C ALA A 29 -0.34 11.21 -11.74
N LYS A 30 0.95 10.86 -11.56
CA LYS A 30 2.04 11.37 -12.40
C LYS A 30 3.30 10.54 -12.21
N LYS A 31 4.24 10.70 -13.15
CA LYS A 31 5.57 10.12 -13.08
C LYS A 31 6.60 11.22 -13.36
N LYS A 32 7.75 11.14 -12.71
CA LYS A 32 8.88 12.04 -12.94
C LYS A 32 10.16 11.24 -13.00
N ARG A 33 11.04 11.57 -13.93
CA ARG A 33 12.38 10.99 -13.98
C ARG A 33 13.39 11.98 -13.40
N LEU A 34 14.18 11.51 -12.42
CA LEU A 34 15.35 12.22 -11.91
C LEU A 34 16.62 11.55 -12.46
N ASP A 35 17.80 12.06 -12.07
CA ASP A 35 19.06 11.54 -12.62
C ASP A 35 19.30 10.07 -12.33
N ASP A 36 18.90 9.62 -11.13
CA ASP A 36 19.21 8.28 -10.62
C ASP A 36 17.98 7.47 -10.21
N CYS A 37 16.77 7.98 -10.43
CA CYS A 37 15.55 7.28 -10.03
C CYS A 37 14.33 7.77 -10.82
N GLU A 38 13.28 6.97 -10.78
CA GLU A 38 11.96 7.35 -11.25
C GLU A 38 11.03 7.52 -10.05
N LEU A 39 10.18 8.55 -10.09
CA LEU A 39 9.15 8.81 -9.07
C LEU A 39 7.78 8.52 -9.69
N ILE A 40 7.00 7.67 -9.02
CA ILE A 40 5.64 7.33 -9.45
C ILE A 40 4.70 7.71 -8.32
N TYR A 41 3.80 8.65 -8.58
CA TYR A 41 2.83 9.13 -7.58
C TYR A 41 1.52 8.39 -7.78
N LEU A 42 1.13 7.63 -6.77
CA LEU A 42 -0.15 6.91 -6.75
C LEU A 42 -1.13 7.66 -5.86
N GLU A 43 -2.38 7.75 -6.29
CA GLU A 43 -3.42 8.35 -5.46
C GLU A 43 -4.59 7.39 -5.26
N ASP A 44 -5.29 7.56 -4.14
CA ASP A 44 -6.46 6.75 -3.80
C ASP A 44 -7.66 7.08 -4.70
N GLU A 45 -8.73 6.29 -4.57
CA GLU A 45 -9.93 6.45 -5.40
C GLU A 45 -10.59 7.82 -5.25
N GLU A 46 -10.45 8.45 -4.09
CA GLU A 46 -11.07 9.75 -3.81
C GLU A 46 -10.14 10.93 -4.08
N HIS A 47 -8.92 10.67 -4.55
CA HIS A 47 -7.91 11.71 -4.82
C HIS A 47 -7.54 12.54 -3.59
N THR A 48 -7.56 11.93 -2.41
CA THR A 48 -7.32 12.62 -1.14
C THR A 48 -5.93 12.39 -0.57
N ALA A 49 -5.26 11.29 -0.95
CA ALA A 49 -3.95 10.94 -0.43
C ALA A 49 -3.07 10.34 -1.53
N GLN A 50 -1.77 10.56 -1.42
CA GLN A 50 -0.81 10.03 -2.39
C GLN A 50 0.31 9.27 -1.70
N ILE A 51 0.77 8.23 -2.37
CA ILE A 51 2.01 7.51 -2.04
C ILE A 51 2.96 7.70 -3.21
N GLU A 52 4.17 8.19 -2.94
CA GLU A 52 5.21 8.31 -3.95
C GLU A 52 6.07 7.05 -3.91
N LEU A 53 6.12 6.32 -5.01
CA LEU A 53 7.05 5.20 -5.16
C LEU A 53 8.35 5.73 -5.78
N THR A 54 9.46 5.53 -5.08
CA THR A 54 10.78 5.85 -5.62
C THR A 54 11.43 4.58 -6.14
N VAL A 55 11.74 4.58 -7.44
CA VAL A 55 12.34 3.44 -8.13
C VAL A 55 13.78 3.83 -8.47
N ASN A 56 14.72 3.43 -7.62
CA ASN A 56 16.13 3.72 -7.84
C ASN A 56 16.69 2.87 -8.98
N ASP A 57 17.60 3.46 -9.77
CA ASP A 57 18.29 2.70 -10.83
C ASP A 57 19.21 1.63 -10.22
N GLU A 58 19.85 1.95 -9.10
CA GLU A 58 20.64 1.00 -8.33
C GLU A 58 19.87 0.57 -7.09
N ILE A 59 19.47 -0.70 -7.05
CA ILE A 59 18.68 -1.27 -5.96
C ILE A 59 19.57 -2.18 -5.13
N PRO A 60 19.59 -2.04 -3.78
CA PRO A 60 20.34 -2.96 -2.93
C PRO A 60 19.95 -4.41 -3.19
N ALA A 61 20.94 -5.32 -3.28
CA ALA A 61 20.68 -6.73 -3.56
C ALA A 61 19.71 -7.37 -2.56
N GLU A 62 19.82 -6.98 -1.29
CA GLU A 62 18.94 -7.45 -0.21
C GLU A 62 17.61 -6.69 -0.13
N GLY A 63 17.39 -5.71 -1.01
CA GLY A 63 16.21 -4.86 -0.96
C GLY A 63 16.31 -3.76 0.09
N TYR A 64 15.17 -3.18 0.46
CA TYR A 64 15.10 -2.11 1.44
C TYR A 64 14.62 -2.62 2.79
N LYS A 65 15.03 -1.96 3.86
CA LYS A 65 14.62 -2.29 5.23
C LYS A 65 13.79 -1.15 5.80
N ASN A 66 12.66 -1.50 6.39
CA ASN A 66 11.77 -0.49 6.98
C ASN A 66 12.20 -0.06 8.39
N GLY A 67 13.08 -0.83 9.02
CA GLY A 67 13.47 -0.57 10.40
C GLY A 67 12.33 -0.88 11.37
N ASN A 68 12.32 -0.18 12.51
CA ASN A 68 11.33 -0.44 13.57
C ASN A 68 10.52 0.80 13.96
N ALA A 69 10.64 1.90 13.22
CA ALA A 69 9.91 3.13 13.52
C ALA A 69 8.65 3.31 12.70
N PHE A 70 8.69 2.94 11.41
CA PHE A 70 7.51 3.01 10.55
C PHE A 70 6.57 1.85 10.87
N GLY A 71 5.27 2.15 11.02
CA GLY A 71 4.25 1.14 11.26
C GLY A 71 3.61 0.65 9.97
N HIS A 72 2.60 1.39 9.48
CA HIS A 72 1.82 0.95 8.34
C HIS A 72 1.12 2.13 7.65
N PHE A 73 0.64 1.89 6.44
CA PHE A 73 -0.40 2.72 5.80
C PHE A 73 -1.76 2.07 6.09
N ALA A 74 -2.82 2.88 6.13
CA ALA A 74 -4.17 2.38 6.34
C ALA A 74 -5.09 2.81 5.20
N PHE A 75 -5.96 1.90 4.78
CA PHE A 75 -6.98 2.13 3.75
C PHE A 75 -8.34 1.72 4.30
N SER A 76 -9.37 2.49 4.00
CA SER A 76 -10.74 2.10 4.32
C SER A 76 -11.27 1.13 3.27
N VAL A 77 -12.09 0.19 3.71
CA VAL A 77 -12.82 -0.71 2.81
C VAL A 77 -14.30 -0.68 3.17
N ASP A 78 -15.16 -0.73 2.18
CA ASP A 78 -16.62 -0.74 2.40
C ASP A 78 -17.09 -2.10 2.93
N SER A 79 -16.47 -3.18 2.45
CA SER A 79 -16.80 -4.54 2.85
C SER A 79 -15.53 -5.38 2.96
N MET A 80 -15.25 -5.84 4.17
CA MET A 80 -14.10 -6.73 4.39
C MET A 80 -14.28 -8.07 3.67
N ASP A 81 -15.52 -8.56 3.59
CA ASP A 81 -15.80 -9.81 2.88
C ASP A 81 -15.49 -9.69 1.38
N LYS A 82 -15.90 -8.59 0.76
CA LYS A 82 -15.59 -8.35 -0.65
C LYS A 82 -14.10 -8.14 -0.88
N PHE A 83 -13.43 -7.45 0.04
CA PHE A 83 -11.98 -7.29 -0.03
C PHE A 83 -11.28 -8.64 0.06
N THR A 84 -11.73 -9.52 0.95
CA THR A 84 -11.17 -10.87 1.10
C THR A 84 -11.29 -11.68 -0.19
N GLU A 85 -12.45 -11.63 -0.84
CA GLU A 85 -12.66 -12.30 -2.14
C GLU A 85 -11.68 -11.79 -3.19
N LYS A 86 -11.53 -10.47 -3.28
CA LYS A 86 -10.62 -9.83 -4.24
C LYS A 86 -9.17 -10.22 -3.94
N LEU A 87 -8.77 -10.15 -2.68
CA LEU A 87 -7.43 -10.50 -2.21
C LEU A 87 -7.05 -11.91 -2.70
N HIS A 88 -7.90 -12.89 -2.42
CA HIS A 88 -7.65 -14.27 -2.80
C HIS A 88 -7.68 -14.48 -4.32
N SER A 89 -8.59 -13.80 -5.01
CA SER A 89 -8.68 -13.90 -6.49
C SER A 89 -7.41 -13.39 -7.18
N LEU A 90 -6.70 -12.44 -6.57
CA LEU A 90 -5.45 -11.91 -7.08
C LEU A 90 -4.22 -12.71 -6.61
N GLY A 91 -4.42 -13.75 -5.79
CA GLY A 91 -3.35 -14.60 -5.32
C GLY A 91 -2.61 -14.09 -4.10
N TYR A 92 -3.17 -13.09 -3.41
CA TYR A 92 -2.58 -12.59 -2.17
C TYR A 92 -3.16 -13.25 -0.94
N GLU A 93 -2.46 -13.14 0.18
CA GLU A 93 -2.88 -13.66 1.48
C GLU A 93 -2.81 -12.55 2.52
N TYR A 94 -3.60 -12.67 3.59
CA TYR A 94 -3.50 -11.77 4.73
C TYR A 94 -2.20 -12.01 5.50
N LEU A 95 -1.64 -10.95 6.03
CA LEU A 95 -0.64 -11.03 7.10
C LEU A 95 -1.37 -11.33 8.43
N TYR A 96 -2.43 -10.58 8.71
CA TYR A 96 -3.32 -10.80 9.85
C TYR A 96 -4.75 -10.81 9.34
N GLU A 97 -5.45 -11.96 9.56
CA GLU A 97 -6.84 -12.16 9.14
C GLU A 97 -7.76 -11.12 9.80
N PRO A 98 -8.92 -10.82 9.19
CA PRO A 98 -9.85 -9.86 9.77
C PRO A 98 -10.25 -10.18 11.20
N TYR A 99 -10.26 -9.17 12.06
CA TYR A 99 -10.72 -9.25 13.44
C TYR A 99 -11.33 -7.91 13.86
N THR A 100 -12.13 -7.95 14.91
CA THR A 100 -12.83 -6.74 15.39
C THR A 100 -12.06 -6.11 16.55
N VAL A 101 -12.10 -4.77 16.56
CA VAL A 101 -11.48 -3.94 17.61
C VAL A 101 -12.50 -2.88 18.05
N PHE A 102 -12.15 -2.10 19.08
CA PHE A 102 -12.99 -1.02 19.59
C PHE A 102 -14.42 -1.51 19.91
N GLU A 103 -14.49 -2.56 20.74
CA GLU A 103 -15.75 -3.14 21.21
C GLU A 103 -16.68 -3.61 20.07
N GLY A 104 -16.07 -4.09 18.96
CA GLY A 104 -16.79 -4.62 17.82
C GLY A 104 -17.29 -3.61 16.82
N THR A 105 -16.92 -2.32 16.98
CA THR A 105 -17.36 -1.26 16.03
C THR A 105 -16.51 -1.17 14.77
N THR A 106 -15.33 -1.77 14.77
CA THR A 106 -14.39 -1.68 13.65
C THR A 106 -13.79 -3.04 13.38
N LYS A 107 -13.74 -3.43 12.11
CA LYS A 107 -13.06 -4.64 11.68
C LYS A 107 -11.78 -4.21 10.94
N ILE A 108 -10.66 -4.83 11.29
CA ILE A 108 -9.38 -4.55 10.66
C ILE A 108 -8.72 -5.83 10.17
N ALA A 109 -7.84 -5.68 9.19
CA ALA A 109 -7.01 -6.75 8.67
C ALA A 109 -5.70 -6.15 8.17
N PHE A 110 -4.69 -6.96 7.95
CA PHE A 110 -3.40 -6.49 7.44
C PHE A 110 -2.93 -7.36 6.28
N VAL A 111 -2.36 -6.70 5.28
CA VAL A 111 -1.63 -7.34 4.18
C VAL A 111 -0.23 -6.74 4.12
N LYS A 112 0.68 -7.38 3.38
CA LYS A 112 2.01 -6.84 3.11
C LYS A 112 2.13 -6.46 1.65
N ASP A 113 2.74 -5.31 1.37
CA ASP A 113 3.12 -5.00 0.01
C ASP A 113 4.35 -5.82 -0.42
N PRO A 114 4.80 -5.76 -1.69
CA PRO A 114 5.94 -6.58 -2.14
C PRO A 114 7.26 -6.30 -1.42
N ASP A 115 7.40 -5.13 -0.79
CA ASP A 115 8.61 -4.78 -0.04
C ASP A 115 8.47 -5.03 1.46
N GLY A 116 7.38 -5.64 1.89
CA GLY A 116 7.14 -5.96 3.29
C GLY A 116 6.52 -4.85 4.11
N ASN A 117 6.07 -3.76 3.49
CA ASN A 117 5.33 -2.72 4.20
C ASN A 117 3.96 -3.26 4.59
N GLU A 118 3.56 -3.02 5.83
CA GLU A 118 2.26 -3.45 6.31
C GLU A 118 1.19 -2.46 5.88
N ILE A 119 0.07 -2.97 5.44
CA ILE A 119 -1.08 -2.19 5.01
C ILE A 119 -2.28 -2.64 5.84
N GLU A 120 -2.85 -1.70 6.59
CA GLU A 120 -4.06 -1.94 7.38
C GLU A 120 -5.29 -1.65 6.55
N LEU A 121 -6.25 -2.58 6.56
CA LEU A 121 -7.57 -2.39 5.96
C LEU A 121 -8.56 -2.18 7.10
N ILE A 122 -9.39 -1.15 7.00
CA ILE A 122 -10.33 -0.76 8.05
C ILE A 122 -11.74 -0.70 7.50
N GLU A 123 -12.63 -1.53 8.07
CA GLU A 123 -14.06 -1.47 7.80
C GLU A 123 -14.76 -0.98 9.07
N LYS A 124 -15.46 0.13 8.97
CA LYS A 124 -16.22 0.69 10.10
C LYS A 124 -17.68 0.26 10.01
N HIS A 125 -18.21 -0.12 11.16
CA HIS A 125 -19.62 -0.49 11.31
C HIS A 125 -20.44 0.66 11.88
#